data_abdbd9c9f7320354a8257e71de4fcd99
#
_entry.id   abdbd9c9f7320354a8257e71de4fcd99
#
_cell.length_a   1.000
_cell.length_b   1.000
_cell.length_c   1.000
_cell.angle_alpha   90.00
_cell.angle_beta   90.00
_cell.angle_gamma   90.00
#
_symmetry.space_group_name_H-M   'P 1'
#
loop_
_entity.id
_entity.type
_entity.pdbx_description
1 polymer ?
#
loop_
_entity_poly.entity_id
_entity_poly.type
_entity_poly.pdbx_seq_one_letter_code
_entity_poly.pdbx_strand_id
1 'polypeptide(L)'
;GVCGRLERVPNARKLHVFVDYAHTPDALVNVLKALRGAGFKRIVTVFGCGGNRDRTKRPIMGEAVARYSDVAVLTSDNPRFEDPEAILKDVLPGLREAREVVVEVDRRKATAKAVEMLGPDDALLIAGKGHEDYQIIQGTKHHYSDQEVVRELLGCA
;
A
#
# COMPACT_ATOMS: atom_id res chain seq x y z
N GLY A 1 1.24 6.66 18.65
CA GLY A 1 2.39 6.46 17.78
C GLY A 1 2.70 7.68 16.94
N VAL A 2 3.76 7.59 16.15
CA VAL A 2 4.15 8.67 15.22
C VAL A 2 3.16 8.69 14.05
N CYS A 3 2.68 9.89 13.70
CA CYS A 3 1.76 10.07 12.58
C CYS A 3 2.34 9.50 11.28
N GLY A 4 1.55 8.72 10.56
CA GLY A 4 1.97 8.07 9.32
C GLY A 4 2.88 6.85 9.48
N ARG A 5 3.10 6.38 10.73
CA ARG A 5 3.87 5.17 11.00
C ARG A 5 3.01 4.14 11.72
N LEU A 6 2.69 3.07 11.03
CA LEU A 6 1.79 1.99 11.47
C LEU A 6 0.58 2.58 12.21
N GLU A 7 0.02 3.62 11.63
CA GLU A 7 -1.09 4.35 12.19
C GLU A 7 -2.39 3.63 11.87
N ARG A 8 -3.13 3.27 12.90
CA ARG A 8 -4.46 2.70 12.72
C ARG A 8 -5.42 3.79 12.26
N VAL A 9 -6.22 3.48 11.23
CA VAL A 9 -7.27 4.39 10.75
C VAL A 9 -8.61 3.88 11.25
N PRO A 10 -9.20 4.49 12.29
CA PRO A 10 -10.52 4.10 12.77
C PRO A 10 -11.57 4.28 11.68
N ASN A 11 -12.52 3.34 11.63
CA ASN A 11 -13.57 3.39 10.62
C ASN A 11 -14.87 2.78 11.16
N ALA A 12 -16.01 3.13 10.54
CA ALA A 12 -17.32 2.71 11.01
C ALA A 12 -17.53 1.19 10.96
N ARG A 13 -16.83 0.51 10.06
CA ARG A 13 -16.92 -0.96 9.93
C ARG A 13 -15.98 -1.71 10.87
N LYS A 14 -15.17 -0.98 11.64
CA LYS A 14 -14.21 -1.55 12.59
C LYS A 14 -13.23 -2.54 11.97
N LEU A 15 -12.89 -2.34 10.70
CA LEU A 15 -11.87 -3.11 10.02
C LEU A 15 -10.48 -2.61 10.45
N HIS A 16 -9.50 -3.51 10.43
CA HIS A 16 -8.13 -3.19 10.85
C HIS A 16 -7.35 -2.63 9.66
N VAL A 17 -7.31 -1.31 9.55
CA VAL A 17 -6.61 -0.60 8.48
C VAL A 17 -5.47 0.21 9.10
N PHE A 18 -4.28 0.06 8.51
CA PHE A 18 -3.06 0.74 8.94
C PHE A 18 -2.46 1.49 7.77
N VAL A 19 -1.94 2.68 8.03
CA VAL A 19 -1.12 3.41 7.07
C VAL A 19 0.30 3.54 7.63
N ASP A 20 1.28 3.51 6.72
CA ASP A 20 2.70 3.62 7.10
C ASP A 20 3.50 4.27 5.99
N TYR A 21 4.51 5.03 6.36
CA TYR A 21 5.40 5.70 5.43
C TYR A 21 6.40 4.74 4.75
N ALA A 22 6.44 3.46 5.14
CA ALA A 22 7.38 2.47 4.62
C ALA A 22 7.39 2.48 3.09
N HIS A 23 8.51 2.87 2.51
CA HIS A 23 8.70 2.99 1.06
C HIS A 23 10.03 2.35 0.60
N THR A 24 10.67 1.59 1.46
CA THR A 24 11.85 0.79 1.15
C THR A 24 11.57 -0.67 1.45
N PRO A 25 12.27 -1.62 0.81
CA PRO A 25 12.06 -3.04 1.09
C PRO A 25 12.22 -3.40 2.57
N ASP A 26 13.28 -2.91 3.22
CA ASP A 26 13.54 -3.20 4.63
C ASP A 26 12.45 -2.64 5.55
N ALA A 27 11.99 -1.42 5.29
CA ALA A 27 10.92 -0.82 6.07
C ALA A 27 9.62 -1.60 5.93
N LEU A 28 9.28 -2.04 4.71
CA LEU A 28 8.10 -2.87 4.46
C LEU A 28 8.19 -4.21 5.21
N VAL A 29 9.33 -4.88 5.15
CA VAL A 29 9.52 -6.14 5.86
C VAL A 29 9.30 -5.96 7.37
N ASN A 30 9.85 -4.90 7.95
CA ASN A 30 9.70 -4.64 9.39
C ASN A 30 8.24 -4.40 9.79
N VAL A 31 7.50 -3.61 9.01
CA VAL A 31 6.08 -3.33 9.28
C VAL A 31 5.24 -4.60 9.12
N LEU A 32 5.48 -5.36 8.06
CA LEU A 32 4.73 -6.60 7.81
C LEU A 32 4.98 -7.65 8.88
N LYS A 33 6.23 -7.76 9.36
CA LYS A 33 6.54 -8.64 10.48
C LYS A 33 5.82 -8.21 11.76
N ALA A 34 5.75 -6.90 12.02
CA ALA A 34 5.05 -6.37 13.19
C ALA A 34 3.55 -6.71 13.13
N LEU A 35 2.92 -6.55 11.97
CA LEU A 35 1.52 -6.92 11.79
C LEU A 35 1.29 -8.42 11.97
N ARG A 36 2.17 -9.23 11.41
CA ARG A 36 2.07 -10.69 11.57
C ARG A 36 2.20 -11.09 13.03
N GLY A 37 3.13 -10.47 13.75
CA GLY A 37 3.30 -10.70 15.19
C GLY A 37 2.11 -10.26 16.03
N ALA A 38 1.30 -9.34 15.55
CA ALA A 38 0.07 -8.91 16.22
C ALA A 38 -1.08 -9.92 16.08
N GLY A 39 -0.89 -10.97 15.29
CA GLY A 39 -1.84 -12.11 15.22
C GLY A 39 -2.90 -12.02 14.15
N PHE A 40 -2.79 -11.11 13.18
CA PHE A 40 -3.73 -11.05 12.07
C PHE A 40 -3.65 -12.30 11.21
N LYS A 41 -4.81 -12.84 10.82
CA LYS A 41 -4.86 -14.06 10.00
C LYS A 41 -4.37 -13.84 8.59
N ARG A 42 -4.73 -12.72 7.99
CA ARG A 42 -4.40 -12.40 6.61
C ARG A 42 -3.99 -10.92 6.54
N ILE A 43 -2.95 -10.65 5.77
CA ILE A 43 -2.47 -9.29 5.54
C ILE A 43 -2.61 -8.95 4.06
N VAL A 44 -3.36 -7.90 3.78
CA VAL A 44 -3.50 -7.30 2.45
C VAL A 44 -2.65 -6.04 2.43
N THR A 45 -1.76 -5.91 1.45
CA THR A 45 -0.84 -4.77 1.36
C THR A 45 -1.05 -4.00 0.07
N VAL A 46 -1.44 -2.73 0.20
CA VAL A 46 -1.47 -1.76 -0.91
C VAL A 46 -0.15 -1.03 -0.92
N PHE A 47 0.53 -1.04 -2.06
CA PHE A 47 1.84 -0.42 -2.18
C PHE A 47 2.13 0.00 -3.61
N GLY A 48 3.10 0.90 -3.77
CA GLY A 48 3.59 1.34 -5.06
C GLY A 48 5.01 1.82 -4.93
N CYS A 49 5.64 2.14 -6.07
CA CYS A 49 6.98 2.70 -6.11
C CYS A 49 6.94 4.10 -6.72
N GLY A 50 7.83 4.98 -6.24
CA GLY A 50 7.94 6.33 -6.76
C GLY A 50 8.56 6.38 -8.15
N GLY A 51 8.13 7.34 -8.95
CA GLY A 51 8.76 7.68 -10.20
C GLY A 51 10.03 8.49 -9.98
N ASN A 52 10.90 8.53 -10.99
CA ASN A 52 12.18 9.24 -10.94
C ASN A 52 13.02 8.81 -9.72
N ARG A 53 13.01 7.51 -9.43
CA ARG A 53 13.75 6.87 -8.34
C ARG A 53 14.46 5.64 -8.89
N ASP A 54 15.26 4.98 -8.06
CA ASP A 54 16.03 3.81 -8.44
C ASP A 54 15.13 2.64 -8.88
N ARG A 55 15.10 2.37 -10.18
CA ARG A 55 14.27 1.32 -10.78
C ARG A 55 14.69 -0.08 -10.36
N THR A 56 15.95 -0.29 -9.96
CA THR A 56 16.45 -1.60 -9.56
C THR A 56 15.81 -2.09 -8.26
N LYS A 57 15.29 -1.18 -7.45
CA LYS A 57 14.61 -1.51 -6.20
C LYS A 57 13.16 -1.92 -6.38
N ARG A 58 12.57 -1.65 -7.55
CA ARG A 58 11.15 -1.93 -7.79
C ARG A 58 10.80 -3.42 -7.65
N PRO A 59 11.49 -4.36 -8.31
CA PRO A 59 11.19 -5.77 -8.08
C PRO A 59 11.49 -6.22 -6.65
N ILE A 60 12.48 -5.64 -5.99
CA ILE A 60 12.80 -5.96 -4.59
C ILE A 60 11.66 -5.56 -3.65
N MET A 61 11.00 -4.44 -3.92
CA MET A 61 9.78 -4.03 -3.19
C MET A 61 8.68 -5.08 -3.36
N GLY A 62 8.47 -5.53 -4.60
CA GLY A 62 7.50 -6.59 -4.89
C GLY A 62 7.80 -7.88 -4.14
N GLU A 63 9.07 -8.30 -4.12
CA GLU A 63 9.51 -9.49 -3.37
C GLU A 63 9.22 -9.38 -1.88
N ALA A 64 9.48 -8.23 -1.28
CA ALA A 64 9.21 -8.01 0.14
C ALA A 64 7.71 -8.16 0.45
N VAL A 65 6.86 -7.56 -0.36
CA VAL A 65 5.40 -7.67 -0.19
C VAL A 65 4.93 -9.10 -0.43
N ALA A 66 5.40 -9.74 -1.50
CA ALA A 66 5.02 -11.13 -1.84
C ALA A 66 5.35 -12.09 -0.70
N ARG A 67 6.52 -11.91 -0.08
CA ARG A 67 7.00 -12.81 0.95
C ARG A 67 6.26 -12.69 2.28
N TYR A 68 5.89 -11.47 2.67
CA TYR A 68 5.36 -11.19 4.02
C TYR A 68 3.88 -10.82 4.04
N SER A 69 3.22 -10.73 2.88
CA SER A 69 1.77 -10.48 2.78
C SER A 69 1.06 -11.66 2.17
N ASP A 70 -0.24 -11.75 2.40
CA ASP A 70 -1.10 -12.76 1.77
C ASP A 70 -1.66 -12.26 0.43
N VAL A 71 -1.94 -10.98 0.33
CA VAL A 71 -2.40 -10.35 -0.91
C VAL A 71 -1.54 -9.11 -1.18
N ALA A 72 -0.99 -9.04 -2.39
CA ALA A 72 -0.25 -7.87 -2.86
C ALA A 72 -1.15 -7.05 -3.79
N VAL A 73 -1.46 -5.83 -3.41
CA VAL A 73 -2.22 -4.89 -4.24
C VAL A 73 -1.25 -3.82 -4.73
N LEU A 74 -0.82 -3.97 -5.97
CA LEU A 74 0.15 -3.08 -6.62
C LEU A 74 -0.55 -1.90 -7.25
N THR A 75 -0.15 -0.70 -6.88
CA THR A 75 -0.73 0.54 -7.38
C THR A 75 0.33 1.62 -7.53
N SER A 76 -0.10 2.87 -7.73
CA SER A 76 0.77 4.03 -7.84
C SER A 76 1.03 4.66 -6.49
N ASP A 77 2.25 5.16 -6.30
CA ASP A 77 2.61 6.10 -5.23
C ASP A 77 2.67 7.50 -5.84
N ASN A 78 3.86 8.01 -6.13
CA ASN A 78 4.05 9.26 -6.86
C ASN A 78 4.76 8.96 -8.18
N PRO A 79 4.03 8.78 -9.30
CA PRO A 79 4.67 8.49 -10.59
C PRO A 79 5.57 9.61 -11.10
N ARG A 80 5.35 10.84 -10.65
CA ARG A 80 6.07 12.04 -11.07
C ARG A 80 6.00 12.20 -12.59
N PHE A 81 7.11 12.12 -13.31
CA PHE A 81 7.12 12.25 -14.76
C PHE A 81 7.14 10.91 -15.50
N GLU A 82 7.21 9.79 -14.77
CA GLU A 82 7.19 8.47 -15.39
C GLU A 82 5.76 8.03 -15.69
N ASP A 83 5.61 7.15 -16.67
CA ASP A 83 4.35 6.46 -16.93
C ASP A 83 4.02 5.54 -15.74
N PRO A 84 2.87 5.73 -15.08
CA PRO A 84 2.47 4.88 -13.96
C PRO A 84 2.46 3.39 -14.31
N GLU A 85 1.99 3.04 -15.51
CA GLU A 85 1.94 1.64 -15.96
C GLU A 85 3.33 1.03 -16.11
N ALA A 86 4.31 1.83 -16.55
CA ALA A 86 5.70 1.37 -16.67
C ALA A 86 6.30 1.05 -15.30
N ILE A 87 5.97 1.85 -14.28
CA ILE A 87 6.42 1.60 -12.92
C ILE A 87 5.85 0.26 -12.42
N LEU A 88 4.56 0.00 -12.66
CA LEU A 88 3.94 -1.27 -12.27
C LEU A 88 4.64 -2.45 -12.91
N LYS A 89 4.99 -2.35 -14.18
CA LYS A 89 5.71 -3.41 -14.90
C LYS A 89 7.08 -3.72 -14.29
N ASP A 90 7.76 -2.72 -13.75
CA ASP A 90 9.06 -2.92 -13.10
C ASP A 90 8.93 -3.66 -11.77
N VAL A 91 7.79 -3.54 -11.09
CA VAL A 91 7.56 -4.21 -9.80
C VAL A 91 7.09 -5.66 -9.98
N LEU A 92 6.30 -5.93 -11.02
CA LEU A 92 5.66 -7.22 -11.24
C LEU A 92 6.62 -8.44 -11.19
N PRO A 93 7.85 -8.38 -11.73
CA PRO A 93 8.75 -9.53 -11.61
C PRO A 93 9.02 -9.98 -10.17
N GLY A 94 8.95 -9.06 -9.20
CA GLY A 94 9.12 -9.39 -7.79
C GLY A 94 7.91 -10.07 -7.16
N LEU A 95 6.76 -10.03 -7.82
CA LEU A 95 5.51 -10.57 -7.27
C LEU A 95 5.22 -12.01 -7.71
N ARG A 96 6.17 -12.70 -8.36
CA ARG A 96 5.96 -14.07 -8.86
C ARG A 96 5.58 -15.07 -7.78
N GLU A 97 6.12 -14.90 -6.57
CA GLU A 97 5.87 -15.81 -5.46
C GLU A 97 4.69 -15.37 -4.57
N ALA A 98 4.01 -14.29 -4.94
CA ALA A 98 2.85 -13.82 -4.20
C ALA A 98 1.69 -14.81 -4.32
N ARG A 99 0.97 -15.02 -3.23
CA ARG A 99 -0.20 -15.91 -3.22
C ARG A 99 -1.35 -15.35 -4.04
N GLU A 100 -1.57 -14.04 -3.92
CA GLU A 100 -2.60 -13.33 -4.69
C GLU A 100 -2.08 -11.95 -5.03
N VAL A 101 -2.30 -11.52 -6.28
CA VAL A 101 -1.86 -10.22 -6.79
C VAL A 101 -3.04 -9.50 -7.41
N VAL A 102 -3.23 -8.25 -7.03
CA VAL A 102 -4.15 -7.32 -7.68
C VAL A 102 -3.31 -6.17 -8.22
N VAL A 103 -3.52 -5.80 -9.47
CA VAL A 103 -2.83 -4.66 -10.11
C VAL A 103 -3.88 -3.63 -10.47
N GLU A 104 -3.76 -2.43 -9.91
CA GLU A 104 -4.66 -1.33 -10.17
C GLU A 104 -3.90 -0.02 -10.11
N VAL A 105 -3.77 0.66 -11.23
CA VAL A 105 -2.96 1.89 -11.34
C VAL A 105 -3.55 3.04 -10.51
N ASP A 106 -4.88 3.12 -10.42
CA ASP A 106 -5.56 4.14 -9.62
C ASP A 106 -5.53 3.74 -8.15
N ARG A 107 -4.86 4.54 -7.33
CA ARG A 107 -4.66 4.21 -5.92
C ARG A 107 -5.96 4.15 -5.12
N ARG A 108 -6.92 5.03 -5.42
CA ARG A 108 -8.23 5.00 -4.76
C ARG A 108 -8.97 3.70 -5.09
N LYS A 109 -8.98 3.31 -6.36
CA LYS A 109 -9.59 2.05 -6.80
C LYS A 109 -8.89 0.85 -6.19
N ALA A 110 -7.56 0.89 -6.11
CA ALA A 110 -6.77 -0.17 -5.48
C ALA A 110 -7.16 -0.34 -4.01
N THR A 111 -7.26 0.77 -3.28
CA THR A 111 -7.69 0.74 -1.88
C THR A 111 -9.12 0.22 -1.74
N ALA A 112 -10.03 0.62 -2.63
CA ALA A 112 -11.40 0.12 -2.64
C ALA A 112 -11.45 -1.40 -2.82
N LYS A 113 -10.66 -1.93 -3.75
CA LYS A 113 -10.55 -3.38 -3.96
C LYS A 113 -9.99 -4.08 -2.73
N ALA A 114 -9.00 -3.49 -2.08
CA ALA A 114 -8.37 -4.07 -0.90
C ALA A 114 -9.34 -4.14 0.28
N VAL A 115 -10.10 -3.08 0.56
CA VAL A 115 -11.03 -3.09 1.70
C VAL A 115 -12.16 -4.10 1.51
N GLU A 116 -12.55 -4.38 0.25
CA GLU A 116 -13.57 -5.39 -0.03
C GLU A 116 -13.10 -6.82 0.29
N MET A 117 -11.79 -7.05 0.35
CA MET A 117 -11.21 -8.35 0.67
C MET A 117 -11.15 -8.64 2.15
N LEU A 118 -11.34 -7.63 3.01
CA LEU A 118 -11.06 -7.76 4.43
C LEU A 118 -12.18 -8.44 5.20
N GLY A 119 -11.81 -9.47 5.95
CA GLY A 119 -12.61 -10.00 7.02
C GLY A 119 -12.23 -9.37 8.38
N PRO A 120 -12.92 -9.73 9.46
CA PRO A 120 -12.74 -9.08 10.77
C PRO A 120 -11.38 -9.36 11.43
N ASP A 121 -10.69 -10.44 11.00
CA ASP A 121 -9.39 -10.83 11.58
C ASP A 121 -8.22 -10.49 10.65
N ASP A 122 -8.50 -9.81 9.55
CA ASP A 122 -7.49 -9.42 8.57
C ASP A 122 -6.97 -8.01 8.86
N ALA A 123 -5.76 -7.72 8.37
CA ALA A 123 -5.20 -6.38 8.38
C ALA A 123 -4.97 -5.88 6.96
N LEU A 124 -5.26 -4.62 6.72
CA LEU A 124 -4.85 -3.90 5.51
C LEU A 124 -3.73 -2.95 5.87
N LEU A 125 -2.62 -3.08 5.17
CA LEU A 125 -1.52 -2.10 5.22
C LEU A 125 -1.54 -1.29 3.94
N ILE A 126 -1.62 0.03 4.07
CA ILE A 126 -1.44 0.95 2.95
C ILE A 126 -0.08 1.62 3.15
N ALA A 127 0.88 1.25 2.32
CA ALA A 127 2.27 1.63 2.52
C ALA A 127 2.74 2.70 1.52
N GLY A 128 3.70 3.48 1.96
CA GLY A 128 4.47 4.40 1.14
C GLY A 128 4.25 5.86 1.42
N LYS A 129 3.02 6.28 1.67
CA LYS A 129 2.67 7.70 1.85
C LYS A 129 2.65 8.16 3.30
N GLY A 130 2.29 7.28 4.22
CA GLY A 130 2.06 7.70 5.60
C GLY A 130 1.01 8.80 5.65
N HIS A 131 1.37 9.99 6.13
CA HIS A 131 0.44 11.13 6.19
C HIS A 131 0.64 12.13 5.04
N GLU A 132 1.37 11.79 3.98
CA GLU A 132 1.38 12.63 2.78
C GLU A 132 -0.05 12.82 2.28
N ASP A 133 -0.36 14.04 1.85
CA ASP A 133 -1.72 14.39 1.41
C ASP A 133 -1.76 14.72 -0.09
N TYR A 134 -0.83 14.18 -0.85
CA TYR A 134 -0.72 14.44 -2.29
C TYR A 134 -0.24 13.23 -3.07
N GLN A 135 -0.52 13.27 -4.37
CA GLN A 135 0.04 12.36 -5.37
C GLN A 135 0.55 13.20 -6.55
N ILE A 136 1.76 12.93 -7.00
CA ILE A 136 2.37 13.65 -8.12
C ILE A 136 2.26 12.80 -9.38
N ILE A 137 1.45 13.27 -10.35
CA ILE A 137 1.21 12.58 -11.62
C ILE A 137 1.50 13.56 -12.76
N GLN A 138 2.39 13.19 -13.66
CA GLN A 138 2.85 14.05 -14.77
C GLN A 138 3.26 15.43 -14.28
N GLY A 139 4.03 15.47 -13.20
CA GLY A 139 4.52 16.70 -12.60
C GLY A 139 3.49 17.53 -11.86
N THR A 140 2.22 17.14 -11.86
CA THR A 140 1.15 17.86 -11.18
C THR A 140 0.86 17.23 -9.84
N LYS A 141 0.79 18.06 -8.79
CA LYS A 141 0.49 17.63 -7.44
C LYS A 141 -1.02 17.64 -7.23
N HIS A 142 -1.61 16.47 -6.98
CA HIS A 142 -3.03 16.31 -6.70
C HIS A 142 -3.23 16.03 -5.22
N HIS A 143 -4.31 16.53 -4.64
CA HIS A 143 -4.66 16.15 -3.27
C HIS A 143 -5.02 14.67 -3.23
N TYR A 144 -4.37 13.93 -2.33
CA TYR A 144 -4.66 12.53 -2.09
C TYR A 144 -4.16 12.13 -0.70
N SER A 145 -5.04 11.62 0.14
CA SER A 145 -4.69 11.13 1.47
C SER A 145 -5.23 9.72 1.66
N ASP A 146 -4.35 8.78 2.01
CA ASP A 146 -4.77 7.40 2.28
C ASP A 146 -5.78 7.34 3.43
N GLN A 147 -5.59 8.14 4.47
CA GLN A 147 -6.51 8.18 5.61
C GLN A 147 -7.90 8.67 5.21
N GLU A 148 -7.95 9.74 4.40
CA GLU A 148 -9.23 10.29 3.91
C GLU A 148 -9.97 9.27 3.04
N VAL A 149 -9.26 8.60 2.15
CA VAL A 149 -9.84 7.60 1.26
C VAL A 149 -10.45 6.45 2.07
N VAL A 150 -9.74 5.96 3.08
CA VAL A 150 -10.26 4.91 3.97
C VAL A 150 -11.55 5.36 4.65
N ARG A 151 -11.58 6.59 5.19
CA ARG A 151 -12.76 7.11 5.85
C ARG A 151 -13.93 7.29 4.88
N GLU A 152 -13.66 7.71 3.66
CA GLU A 152 -14.69 7.84 2.63
C GLU A 152 -15.27 6.47 2.23
N LEU A 153 -14.43 5.44 2.14
CA LEU A 153 -14.86 4.10 1.75
C LEU A 153 -15.56 3.34 2.88
N LEU A 154 -15.12 3.50 4.11
CA LEU A 154 -15.57 2.71 5.25
C LEU A 154 -16.42 3.49 6.27
N GLY A 155 -16.49 4.79 6.13
CA GLY A 155 -17.15 5.66 7.10
C GLY A 155 -16.23 6.01 8.26
N CYS A 156 -16.48 7.16 8.89
CA CYS A 156 -15.76 7.59 10.09
C CYS A 156 -16.26 6.82 11.30
N ALA A 157 -15.35 6.51 12.20
CA ALA A 157 -15.69 5.85 13.47
C ALA A 157 -16.40 6.83 14.42
#